data_cbd421d5ca186958480d32461927f2b2
#
_entry.id   cbd421d5ca186958480d32461927f2b2
#
_cell.length_a   1.000
_cell.length_b   1.000
_cell.length_c   1.000
_cell.angle_alpha   90.00
_cell.angle_beta   90.00
_cell.angle_gamma   90.00
#
_symmetry.space_group_name_H-M   'P 1'
#
loop_
_entity.id
_entity.type
_entity.pdbx_description
1 polymer ?
#
loop_
_entity_poly.entity_id
_entity_poly.type
_entity_poly.pdbx_seq_one_letter_code
_entity_poly.pdbx_strand_id
1 'polypeptide(L)'
;MNTSEQVTTTDVLIIGAGIAGISAAYHLKKHRPNTTFIILEARDTFGGTWSQFKYPGIRSDSDMPSFGFGFKPWTHQKAIAQANVICDYLQETIQENKINAHINYGYKVNKAEFSSDEQLWTITAENLASKALVNFKARFLLLNTGYYDYQKGFTPEFEGIESFKGKVIHPQHWPVGFDYTKKRVIVIGSGATAVTLLPSMADKAEHVTMLQRSPTYMVSFPAVDPIAGMLNKILGYERAYPIIRKKNISMNRALYKACRNYPQIMKKLLIADVRRRLPK
;
A
#
# COMPACT_ATOMS: atom_id res chain seq x y z
N MET A 1 -23.26 23.51 31.09
CA MET A 1 -23.87 23.73 29.77
C MET A 1 -23.73 22.43 29.00
N ASN A 2 -24.82 21.68 28.84
CA ASN A 2 -24.82 20.47 28.03
C ASN A 2 -24.67 20.89 26.56
N THR A 3 -23.44 20.87 26.04
CA THR A 3 -23.24 20.83 24.59
C THR A 3 -23.73 19.46 24.14
N SER A 4 -24.91 19.42 23.51
CA SER A 4 -25.40 18.23 22.81
C SER A 4 -24.27 17.81 21.86
N GLU A 5 -23.63 16.65 22.13
CA GLU A 5 -22.65 16.08 21.21
C GLU A 5 -23.33 15.89 19.86
N GLN A 6 -22.89 16.64 18.88
CA GLN A 6 -23.45 16.60 17.53
C GLN A 6 -23.01 15.28 16.90
N VAL A 7 -23.87 14.23 17.00
CA VAL A 7 -23.62 12.92 16.42
C VAL A 7 -23.89 12.98 14.92
N THR A 8 -22.86 12.79 14.11
CA THR A 8 -22.99 12.72 12.66
C THR A 8 -23.46 11.32 12.25
N THR A 9 -24.60 11.23 11.53
CA THR A 9 -25.16 9.97 11.05
C THR A 9 -24.99 9.86 9.53
N THR A 10 -24.61 8.67 9.06
CA THR A 10 -24.44 8.34 7.64
C THR A 10 -24.89 6.90 7.34
N ASP A 11 -25.15 6.55 6.08
CA ASP A 11 -25.47 5.16 5.74
C ASP A 11 -24.25 4.26 5.85
N VAL A 12 -23.10 4.72 5.35
CA VAL A 12 -21.83 3.97 5.34
C VAL A 12 -20.72 4.78 5.93
N LEU A 13 -19.99 4.20 6.88
CA LEU A 13 -18.74 4.79 7.38
C LEU A 13 -17.56 3.92 6.94
N ILE A 14 -16.58 4.55 6.33
CA ILE A 14 -15.35 3.91 5.82
C ILE A 14 -14.20 4.35 6.72
N ILE A 15 -13.42 3.41 7.26
CA ILE A 15 -12.24 3.71 8.04
C ILE A 15 -10.99 3.50 7.18
N GLY A 16 -10.28 4.60 6.89
CA GLY A 16 -9.04 4.64 6.13
C GLY A 16 -9.22 5.14 4.69
N ALA A 17 -8.42 6.15 4.31
CA ALA A 17 -8.34 6.72 2.97
C ALA A 17 -7.15 6.16 2.16
N GLY A 18 -6.82 4.88 2.36
CA GLY A 18 -5.92 4.12 1.51
C GLY A 18 -6.59 3.67 0.21
N ILE A 19 -5.88 2.89 -0.62
CA ILE A 19 -6.39 2.37 -1.90
C ILE A 19 -7.75 1.67 -1.76
N ALA A 20 -7.95 0.89 -0.69
CA ALA A 20 -9.20 0.16 -0.47
C ALA A 20 -10.37 1.10 -0.14
N GLY A 21 -10.15 2.11 0.73
CA GLY A 21 -11.20 3.09 1.08
C GLY A 21 -11.60 3.96 -0.10
N ILE A 22 -10.64 4.40 -0.92
CA ILE A 22 -10.89 5.15 -2.16
C ILE A 22 -11.70 4.29 -3.15
N SER A 23 -11.34 3.00 -3.29
CA SER A 23 -12.10 2.05 -4.12
C SER A 23 -13.53 1.89 -3.64
N ALA A 24 -13.73 1.71 -2.32
CA ALA A 24 -15.06 1.58 -1.72
C ALA A 24 -15.92 2.82 -2.00
N ALA A 25 -15.36 4.01 -1.81
CA ALA A 25 -16.04 5.28 -2.09
C ALA A 25 -16.47 5.40 -3.56
N TYR A 26 -15.58 5.06 -4.50
CA TYR A 26 -15.91 5.04 -5.92
C TYR A 26 -17.11 4.12 -6.21
N HIS A 27 -17.07 2.89 -5.70
CA HIS A 27 -18.14 1.93 -5.95
C HIS A 27 -19.47 2.34 -5.31
N LEU A 28 -19.45 2.94 -4.11
CA LEU A 28 -20.64 3.53 -3.50
C LEU A 28 -21.24 4.63 -4.39
N LYS A 29 -20.44 5.60 -4.81
CA LYS A 29 -20.91 6.68 -5.69
C LYS A 29 -21.47 6.16 -7.01
N LYS A 30 -20.84 5.16 -7.59
CA LYS A 30 -21.25 4.60 -8.89
C LYS A 30 -22.51 3.74 -8.82
N HIS A 31 -22.61 2.88 -7.82
CA HIS A 31 -23.66 1.85 -7.76
C HIS A 31 -24.77 2.17 -6.75
N ARG A 32 -24.55 3.12 -5.85
CA ARG A 32 -25.47 3.54 -4.81
C ARG A 32 -25.46 5.06 -4.64
N PRO A 33 -25.82 5.84 -5.67
CA PRO A 33 -25.63 7.29 -5.71
C PRO A 33 -26.40 8.05 -4.61
N ASN A 34 -27.46 7.46 -4.09
CA ASN A 34 -28.29 8.05 -3.02
C ASN A 34 -27.82 7.62 -1.61
N THR A 35 -26.78 6.79 -1.48
CA THR A 35 -26.25 6.36 -0.19
C THR A 35 -25.25 7.40 0.31
N THR A 36 -25.49 7.90 1.51
CA THR A 36 -24.55 8.83 2.18
C THR A 36 -23.36 8.04 2.73
N PHE A 37 -22.16 8.61 2.65
CA PHE A 37 -20.98 7.99 3.24
C PHE A 37 -19.95 9.02 3.69
N ILE A 38 -19.15 8.62 4.67
CA ILE A 38 -18.02 9.37 5.22
C ILE A 38 -16.81 8.45 5.27
N ILE A 39 -15.64 9.00 4.96
CA ILE A 39 -14.35 8.32 5.16
C ILE A 39 -13.64 9.01 6.33
N LEU A 40 -13.25 8.26 7.36
CA LEU A 40 -12.40 8.75 8.44
C LEU A 40 -10.96 8.28 8.19
N GLU A 41 -10.05 9.24 8.13
CA GLU A 41 -8.61 8.98 7.98
C GLU A 41 -7.88 9.59 9.17
N ALA A 42 -7.05 8.78 9.84
CA ALA A 42 -6.32 9.23 11.02
C ALA A 42 -5.22 10.26 10.70
N ARG A 43 -4.66 10.19 9.50
CA ARG A 43 -3.58 11.07 9.07
C ARG A 43 -4.14 12.33 8.41
N ASP A 44 -3.26 13.25 8.12
CA ASP A 44 -3.55 14.50 7.38
C ASP A 44 -3.58 14.32 5.85
N THR A 45 -3.33 13.08 5.40
CA THR A 45 -3.25 12.75 3.97
C THR A 45 -3.80 11.35 3.67
N PHE A 46 -4.28 11.17 2.45
CA PHE A 46 -4.69 9.87 1.91
C PHE A 46 -3.48 9.00 1.49
N GLY A 47 -3.76 7.80 0.96
CA GLY A 47 -2.77 6.93 0.33
C GLY A 47 -2.28 5.76 1.19
N GLY A 48 -2.55 5.78 2.51
CA GLY A 48 -2.22 4.68 3.42
C GLY A 48 -0.73 4.32 3.36
N THR A 49 -0.41 3.06 3.08
CA THR A 49 0.97 2.54 2.95
C THR A 49 1.83 3.38 2.01
N TRP A 50 1.29 3.83 0.88
CA TRP A 50 2.06 4.53 -0.17
C TRP A 50 2.44 5.96 0.21
N SER A 51 1.66 6.61 1.05
CA SER A 51 1.99 7.92 1.61
C SER A 51 2.73 7.85 2.95
N GLN A 52 2.63 6.70 3.66
CA GLN A 52 3.29 6.49 4.95
C GLN A 52 4.78 6.18 4.82
N PHE A 53 5.14 5.22 3.98
CA PHE A 53 6.51 4.76 3.88
C PHE A 53 7.34 5.67 2.99
N LYS A 54 8.52 6.06 3.49
CA LYS A 54 9.44 7.02 2.86
C LYS A 54 10.85 6.48 2.66
N TYR A 55 11.04 5.17 2.89
CA TYR A 55 12.36 4.57 2.72
C TYR A 55 12.79 4.56 1.23
N PRO A 56 14.10 4.59 0.95
CA PRO A 56 14.64 4.61 -0.41
C PRO A 56 14.10 3.49 -1.28
N GLY A 57 13.64 3.84 -2.47
CA GLY A 57 13.18 2.90 -3.46
C GLY A 57 11.79 2.31 -3.24
N ILE A 58 11.01 2.78 -2.25
CA ILE A 58 9.65 2.30 -2.01
C ILE A 58 8.82 2.27 -3.30
N ARG A 59 8.32 1.08 -3.65
CA ARG A 59 7.58 0.80 -4.88
C ARG A 59 6.62 -0.38 -4.68
N SER A 60 5.72 -0.57 -5.63
CA SER A 60 4.92 -1.80 -5.66
C SER A 60 5.77 -3.02 -6.04
N ASP A 61 5.46 -4.17 -5.46
CA ASP A 61 6.02 -5.47 -5.86
C ASP A 61 5.18 -6.14 -6.94
N SER A 62 3.95 -5.63 -7.16
CA SER A 62 3.02 -6.09 -8.18
C SER A 62 2.93 -5.08 -9.31
N ASP A 63 2.60 -5.56 -10.51
CA ASP A 63 2.32 -4.69 -11.63
C ASP A 63 1.04 -3.87 -11.39
N MET A 64 1.05 -2.61 -11.78
CA MET A 64 -0.07 -1.69 -11.59
C MET A 64 -1.35 -2.10 -12.33
N PRO A 65 -1.30 -2.71 -13.53
CA PRO A 65 -2.51 -3.27 -14.14
C PRO A 65 -3.23 -4.31 -13.28
N SER A 66 -2.50 -5.11 -12.48
CA SER A 66 -3.11 -6.06 -11.53
C SER A 66 -3.46 -5.40 -10.19
N PHE A 67 -2.60 -4.53 -9.68
CA PHE A 67 -2.72 -3.90 -8.38
C PHE A 67 -3.71 -2.74 -8.36
N GLY A 68 -3.70 -1.89 -9.39
CA GLY A 68 -4.56 -0.71 -9.49
C GLY A 68 -6.05 -1.04 -9.61
N PHE A 69 -6.86 -0.01 -9.70
CA PHE A 69 -8.31 -0.14 -9.80
C PHE A 69 -8.74 -0.76 -11.14
N GLY A 70 -9.74 -1.63 -11.12
CA GLY A 70 -10.30 -2.20 -12.33
C GLY A 70 -11.04 -1.18 -13.20
N PHE A 71 -11.45 -0.08 -12.61
CA PHE A 71 -12.22 0.99 -13.26
C PHE A 71 -11.38 2.19 -13.74
N LYS A 72 -10.09 2.25 -13.35
CA LYS A 72 -9.18 3.32 -13.78
C LYS A 72 -7.94 2.72 -14.43
N PRO A 73 -7.77 2.88 -15.75
CA PRO A 73 -6.62 2.37 -16.47
C PRO A 73 -5.30 2.91 -15.93
N TRP A 74 -4.28 2.06 -15.94
CA TRP A 74 -2.91 2.47 -15.70
C TRP A 74 -2.29 2.94 -17.02
N THR A 75 -1.98 4.22 -17.12
CA THR A 75 -1.50 4.85 -18.37
C THR A 75 0.01 5.06 -18.42
N HIS A 76 0.71 4.82 -17.31
CA HIS A 76 2.16 4.94 -17.28
C HIS A 76 2.85 3.76 -17.98
N GLN A 77 4.01 4.02 -18.58
CA GLN A 77 4.78 3.01 -19.29
C GLN A 77 5.33 1.90 -18.39
N LYS A 78 5.79 2.28 -17.17
CA LYS A 78 6.30 1.31 -16.19
C LYS A 78 5.15 0.63 -15.46
N ALA A 79 5.13 -0.69 -15.48
CA ALA A 79 4.14 -1.49 -14.77
C ALA A 79 4.40 -1.54 -13.26
N ILE A 80 5.67 -1.49 -12.84
CA ILE A 80 6.06 -1.39 -11.42
C ILE A 80 6.21 0.09 -11.06
N ALA A 81 5.41 0.56 -10.10
CA ALA A 81 5.32 1.97 -9.76
C ALA A 81 5.97 2.29 -8.42
N GLN A 82 6.66 3.44 -8.34
CA GLN A 82 7.12 4.02 -7.10
C GLN A 82 5.94 4.58 -6.29
N ALA A 83 6.10 4.70 -4.97
CA ALA A 83 5.04 5.11 -4.07
C ALA A 83 4.45 6.49 -4.40
N ASN A 84 5.28 7.46 -4.82
CA ASN A 84 4.80 8.78 -5.24
C ASN A 84 3.87 8.68 -6.46
N VAL A 85 4.24 7.88 -7.47
CA VAL A 85 3.41 7.69 -8.68
C VAL A 85 2.09 6.97 -8.35
N ILE A 86 2.11 6.06 -7.35
CA ILE A 86 0.88 5.45 -6.84
C ILE A 86 0.02 6.50 -6.13
N CYS A 87 0.62 7.38 -5.33
CA CYS A 87 -0.11 8.47 -4.68
C CYS A 87 -0.73 9.42 -5.71
N ASP A 88 -0.01 9.76 -6.80
CA ASP A 88 -0.54 10.59 -7.89
C ASP A 88 -1.77 9.92 -8.54
N TYR A 89 -1.68 8.63 -8.83
CA TYR A 89 -2.80 7.84 -9.37
C TYR A 89 -4.02 7.81 -8.43
N LEU A 90 -3.79 7.72 -7.12
CA LEU A 90 -4.87 7.80 -6.12
C LEU A 90 -5.45 9.21 -6.03
N GLN A 91 -4.62 10.25 -6.09
CA GLN A 91 -5.05 11.64 -6.09
C GLN A 91 -5.95 11.96 -7.29
N GLU A 92 -5.53 11.54 -8.48
CA GLU A 92 -6.36 11.67 -9.69
C GLU A 92 -7.70 10.96 -9.52
N THR A 93 -7.69 9.73 -8.97
CA THR A 93 -8.93 8.98 -8.72
C THR A 93 -9.87 9.71 -7.79
N ILE A 94 -9.34 10.29 -6.71
CA ILE A 94 -10.09 11.10 -5.74
C ILE A 94 -10.72 12.32 -6.41
N GLN A 95 -9.95 13.04 -7.23
CA GLN A 95 -10.39 14.27 -7.90
C GLN A 95 -11.45 13.99 -8.98
N GLU A 96 -11.17 13.06 -9.90
CA GLU A 96 -12.07 12.69 -10.99
C GLU A 96 -13.44 12.24 -10.49
N ASN A 97 -13.46 11.57 -9.34
CA ASN A 97 -14.68 11.04 -8.76
C ASN A 97 -15.25 11.89 -7.61
N LYS A 98 -14.67 13.07 -7.35
CA LYS A 98 -15.11 14.00 -6.29
C LYS A 98 -15.24 13.30 -4.93
N ILE A 99 -14.27 12.44 -4.59
CA ILE A 99 -14.26 11.68 -3.32
C ILE A 99 -13.75 12.57 -2.18
N ASN A 100 -12.96 13.58 -2.49
CA ASN A 100 -12.31 14.44 -1.49
C ASN A 100 -13.32 15.06 -0.50
N ALA A 101 -14.51 15.44 -0.95
CA ALA A 101 -15.56 16.01 -0.11
C ALA A 101 -16.08 15.03 0.99
N HIS A 102 -15.78 13.76 0.88
CA HIS A 102 -16.22 12.73 1.82
C HIS A 102 -15.11 12.29 2.79
N ILE A 103 -13.86 12.77 2.63
CA ILE A 103 -12.73 12.38 3.48
C ILE A 103 -12.56 13.37 4.61
N ASN A 104 -12.70 12.90 5.84
CA ASN A 104 -12.40 13.63 7.06
C ASN A 104 -11.03 13.18 7.58
N TYR A 105 -10.04 14.04 7.43
CA TYR A 105 -8.67 13.80 7.89
C TYR A 105 -8.50 14.14 9.36
N GLY A 106 -7.53 13.52 10.02
CA GLY A 106 -7.20 13.75 11.43
C GLY A 106 -8.18 13.10 12.41
N TYR A 107 -8.96 12.11 11.97
CA TYR A 107 -9.88 11.36 12.83
C TYR A 107 -9.39 9.93 13.05
N LYS A 108 -8.86 9.65 14.23
CA LYS A 108 -8.43 8.30 14.63
C LYS A 108 -9.57 7.56 15.28
N VAL A 109 -10.07 6.54 14.63
CA VAL A 109 -11.09 5.66 15.21
C VAL A 109 -10.48 4.81 16.32
N ASN A 110 -11.05 4.90 17.51
CA ASN A 110 -10.62 4.17 18.69
C ASN A 110 -11.56 3.01 19.05
N LYS A 111 -12.85 3.14 18.71
CA LYS A 111 -13.88 2.15 19.07
C LYS A 111 -14.98 2.11 18.03
N ALA A 112 -15.55 0.93 17.80
CA ALA A 112 -16.76 0.72 17.03
C ALA A 112 -17.62 -0.35 17.72
N GLU A 113 -18.88 -0.04 17.97
CA GLU A 113 -19.86 -0.92 18.63
C GLU A 113 -21.12 -1.01 17.80
N PHE A 114 -21.64 -2.21 17.63
CA PHE A 114 -22.92 -2.42 16.96
C PHE A 114 -24.03 -2.60 17.97
N SER A 115 -25.09 -1.83 17.83
CA SER A 115 -26.34 -1.98 18.59
C SER A 115 -27.36 -2.78 17.76
N SER A 116 -27.75 -3.95 18.26
CA SER A 116 -28.81 -4.77 17.63
C SER A 116 -30.16 -4.11 17.71
N ASP A 117 -30.40 -3.33 18.77
CA ASP A 117 -31.70 -2.65 18.98
C ASP A 117 -31.87 -1.49 18.02
N GLU A 118 -30.79 -0.68 17.84
CA GLU A 118 -30.79 0.46 16.90
C GLU A 118 -30.47 0.02 15.46
N GLN A 119 -29.90 -1.16 15.27
CA GLN A 119 -29.33 -1.66 14.00
C GLN A 119 -28.30 -0.70 13.41
N LEU A 120 -27.51 -0.06 14.27
CA LEU A 120 -26.51 0.93 13.93
C LEU A 120 -25.17 0.63 14.60
N TRP A 121 -24.11 0.99 13.89
CA TRP A 121 -22.78 1.14 14.44
C TRP A 121 -22.64 2.50 15.12
N THR A 122 -22.10 2.53 16.32
CA THR A 122 -21.57 3.74 16.96
C THR A 122 -20.05 3.70 16.89
N ILE A 123 -19.46 4.70 16.26
CA ILE A 123 -18.03 4.80 16.03
C ILE A 123 -17.50 5.99 16.82
N THR A 124 -16.59 5.74 17.76
CA THR A 124 -15.90 6.79 18.52
C THR A 124 -14.53 7.05 17.91
N ALA A 125 -14.32 8.27 17.45
CA ALA A 125 -13.06 8.72 16.88
C ALA A 125 -12.49 9.91 17.66
N GLU A 126 -11.16 9.97 17.82
CA GLU A 126 -10.44 11.12 18.33
C GLU A 126 -10.12 12.06 17.17
N ASN A 127 -10.55 13.32 17.28
CA ASN A 127 -10.02 14.37 16.42
C ASN A 127 -8.62 14.73 16.91
N LEU A 128 -7.60 14.43 16.11
CA LEU A 128 -6.20 14.55 16.52
C LEU A 128 -5.72 15.99 16.71
N ALA A 129 -6.43 16.98 16.13
CA ALA A 129 -6.11 18.39 16.31
C ALA A 129 -6.66 18.93 17.65
N SER A 130 -7.93 18.68 17.94
CA SER A 130 -8.60 19.16 19.15
C SER A 130 -8.50 18.21 20.34
N LYS A 131 -8.09 16.94 20.12
CA LYS A 131 -8.11 15.84 21.11
C LYS A 131 -9.51 15.47 21.61
N ALA A 132 -10.54 16.04 21.01
CA ALA A 132 -11.93 15.73 21.36
C ALA A 132 -12.33 14.35 20.81
N LEU A 133 -13.13 13.62 21.58
CA LEU A 133 -13.82 12.44 21.11
C LEU A 133 -15.10 12.86 20.37
N VAL A 134 -15.29 12.31 19.19
CA VAL A 134 -16.44 12.55 18.33
C VAL A 134 -17.12 11.23 18.01
N ASN A 135 -18.44 11.21 18.11
CA ASN A 135 -19.23 10.02 17.81
C ASN A 135 -19.91 10.13 16.44
N PHE A 136 -19.82 9.05 15.69
CA PHE A 136 -20.52 8.88 14.41
C PHE A 136 -21.45 7.67 14.52
N LYS A 137 -22.61 7.75 13.81
CA LYS A 137 -23.48 6.59 13.65
C LYS A 137 -23.57 6.17 12.19
N ALA A 138 -23.55 4.87 11.91
CA ALA A 138 -23.64 4.35 10.56
C ALA A 138 -24.39 3.01 10.51
N ARG A 139 -25.12 2.76 9.40
CA ARG A 139 -25.77 1.47 9.16
C ARG A 139 -24.77 0.40 8.77
N PHE A 140 -23.73 0.80 8.00
CA PHE A 140 -22.68 -0.10 7.54
C PHE A 140 -21.31 0.48 7.89
N LEU A 141 -20.41 -0.40 8.32
CA LEU A 141 -19.02 -0.06 8.63
C LEU A 141 -18.09 -0.84 7.70
N LEU A 142 -17.22 -0.13 6.98
CA LEU A 142 -16.18 -0.69 6.13
C LEU A 142 -14.79 -0.44 6.73
N LEU A 143 -14.11 -1.51 7.13
CA LEU A 143 -12.76 -1.45 7.71
C LEU A 143 -11.71 -1.53 6.59
N ASN A 144 -11.12 -0.40 6.24
CA ASN A 144 -10.07 -0.28 5.23
C ASN A 144 -8.74 0.21 5.85
N THR A 145 -8.47 -0.20 7.09
CA THR A 145 -7.34 0.23 7.92
C THR A 145 -5.98 -0.32 7.46
N GLY A 146 -5.98 -1.25 6.50
CA GLY A 146 -4.78 -1.97 6.10
C GLY A 146 -4.36 -3.01 7.14
N TYR A 147 -3.11 -3.50 7.02
CA TYR A 147 -2.57 -4.55 7.89
C TYR A 147 -1.29 -4.14 8.63
N TYR A 148 -0.79 -2.93 8.39
CA TYR A 148 0.33 -2.38 9.14
C TYR A 148 -0.15 -1.63 10.39
N ASP A 149 0.57 -1.81 11.50
CA ASP A 149 0.50 -0.86 12.60
C ASP A 149 1.35 0.36 12.25
N TYR A 150 0.69 1.47 11.88
CA TYR A 150 1.40 2.69 11.50
C TYR A 150 2.09 3.41 12.65
N GLN A 151 1.78 3.07 13.90
CA GLN A 151 2.38 3.68 15.08
C GLN A 151 3.71 3.02 15.45
N LYS A 152 3.77 1.69 15.34
CA LYS A 152 4.94 0.92 15.77
C LYS A 152 5.24 -0.22 14.79
N GLY A 153 6.39 -0.13 14.11
CA GLY A 153 6.94 -1.26 13.38
C GLY A 153 7.45 -2.35 14.33
N PHE A 154 7.30 -3.61 13.93
CA PHE A 154 7.87 -4.72 14.69
C PHE A 154 9.40 -4.70 14.58
N THR A 155 10.06 -4.43 15.69
CA THR A 155 11.52 -4.55 15.83
C THR A 155 11.82 -5.65 16.82
N PRO A 156 12.47 -6.76 16.39
CA PRO A 156 12.94 -7.78 17.33
C PRO A 156 13.93 -7.20 18.34
N GLU A 157 13.96 -7.78 19.54
CA GLU A 157 15.02 -7.51 20.47
C GLU A 157 16.30 -8.23 20.02
N PHE A 158 17.36 -7.46 19.84
CA PHE A 158 18.69 -7.99 19.54
C PHE A 158 19.59 -7.72 20.74
N GLU A 159 20.13 -8.78 21.31
CA GLU A 159 21.07 -8.66 22.44
C GLU A 159 22.25 -7.76 22.05
N GLY A 160 22.54 -6.78 22.87
CA GLY A 160 23.65 -5.84 22.67
C GLY A 160 23.39 -4.73 21.64
N ILE A 161 22.16 -4.57 21.12
CA ILE A 161 21.84 -3.53 20.13
C ILE A 161 22.12 -2.12 20.67
N GLU A 162 22.02 -1.91 21.98
CA GLU A 162 22.29 -0.64 22.65
C GLU A 162 23.78 -0.25 22.61
N SER A 163 24.67 -1.21 22.42
CA SER A 163 26.11 -0.97 22.26
C SER A 163 26.49 -0.51 20.85
N PHE A 164 25.60 -0.66 19.89
CA PHE A 164 25.83 -0.25 18.51
C PHE A 164 25.94 1.28 18.41
N LYS A 165 27.05 1.79 17.89
CA LYS A 165 27.33 3.22 17.80
C LYS A 165 26.72 3.90 16.56
N GLY A 166 26.21 3.11 15.61
CA GLY A 166 25.54 3.61 14.43
C GLY A 166 24.07 3.91 14.67
N LYS A 167 23.39 4.44 13.67
CA LYS A 167 21.96 4.71 13.74
C LYS A 167 21.16 3.45 13.38
N VAL A 168 20.23 3.06 14.25
CA VAL A 168 19.25 2.01 14.00
C VAL A 168 17.96 2.65 13.48
N ILE A 169 17.46 2.17 12.34
CA ILE A 169 16.27 2.72 11.67
C ILE A 169 15.33 1.58 11.31
N HIS A 170 14.07 1.68 11.75
CA HIS A 170 13.00 0.86 11.19
C HIS A 170 12.48 1.52 9.90
N PRO A 171 12.39 0.81 8.75
CA PRO A 171 12.01 1.42 7.47
C PRO A 171 10.66 2.11 7.46
N GLN A 172 9.71 1.66 8.30
CA GLN A 172 8.40 2.28 8.47
C GLN A 172 8.47 3.73 8.96
N HIS A 173 9.53 4.07 9.71
CA HIS A 173 9.80 5.40 10.27
C HIS A 173 11.11 5.95 9.73
N TRP A 174 11.28 5.92 8.42
CA TRP A 174 12.47 6.43 7.76
C TRP A 174 12.61 7.93 8.02
N PRO A 175 13.74 8.40 8.59
CA PRO A 175 13.92 9.81 8.89
C PRO A 175 14.02 10.64 7.63
N VAL A 176 13.29 11.75 7.59
CA VAL A 176 13.35 12.70 6.46
C VAL A 176 14.78 13.26 6.33
N GLY A 177 15.30 13.25 5.11
CA GLY A 177 16.63 13.79 4.83
C GLY A 177 17.81 12.96 5.38
N PHE A 178 17.57 11.73 5.84
CA PHE A 178 18.66 10.89 6.33
C PHE A 178 19.64 10.54 5.22
N ASP A 179 20.88 11.02 5.39
CA ASP A 179 21.97 10.76 4.47
C ASP A 179 22.78 9.53 4.88
N TYR A 180 22.79 8.54 3.99
CA TYR A 180 23.56 7.30 4.12
C TYR A 180 24.76 7.23 3.15
N THR A 181 25.07 8.34 2.48
CA THR A 181 26.19 8.43 1.55
C THR A 181 27.51 8.04 2.24
N LYS A 182 28.31 7.19 1.59
CA LYS A 182 29.58 6.67 2.11
C LYS A 182 29.49 5.98 3.49
N LYS A 183 28.28 5.52 3.88
CA LYS A 183 28.12 4.75 5.11
C LYS A 183 28.11 3.26 4.80
N ARG A 184 28.60 2.46 5.72
CA ARG A 184 28.44 0.99 5.72
C ARG A 184 27.09 0.68 6.35
N VAL A 185 26.22 0.04 5.59
CA VAL A 185 24.82 -0.22 5.99
C VAL A 185 24.59 -1.72 6.11
N ILE A 186 23.91 -2.12 7.18
CA ILE A 186 23.40 -3.48 7.36
C ILE A 186 21.88 -3.44 7.28
N VAL A 187 21.31 -4.18 6.34
CA VAL A 187 19.86 -4.37 6.20
C VAL A 187 19.50 -5.73 6.76
N ILE A 188 18.77 -5.75 7.87
CA ILE A 188 18.34 -6.99 8.53
C ILE A 188 16.97 -7.39 8.00
N GLY A 189 16.91 -8.50 7.31
CA GLY A 189 15.70 -9.05 6.70
C GLY A 189 15.86 -9.39 5.23
N SER A 190 14.88 -10.12 4.68
CA SER A 190 14.83 -10.54 3.28
C SER A 190 13.44 -10.38 2.64
N GLY A 191 12.55 -9.62 3.29
CA GLY A 191 11.23 -9.29 2.75
C GLY A 191 11.27 -8.20 1.68
N ALA A 192 10.10 -7.82 1.17
CA ALA A 192 9.92 -6.82 0.12
C ALA A 192 10.66 -5.50 0.39
N THR A 193 10.60 -5.02 1.63
CA THR A 193 11.31 -3.79 2.05
C THR A 193 12.82 -3.92 1.89
N ALA A 194 13.42 -5.01 2.37
CA ALA A 194 14.87 -5.23 2.28
C ALA A 194 15.33 -5.37 0.83
N VAL A 195 14.59 -6.13 0.01
CA VAL A 195 14.84 -6.32 -1.43
C VAL A 195 14.74 -5.01 -2.21
N THR A 196 13.93 -4.07 -1.72
CA THR A 196 13.77 -2.73 -2.33
C THR A 196 14.86 -1.75 -1.86
N LEU A 197 15.18 -1.75 -0.56
CA LEU A 197 16.19 -0.88 0.04
C LEU A 197 17.58 -1.14 -0.52
N LEU A 198 18.00 -2.40 -0.57
CA LEU A 198 19.36 -2.80 -0.90
C LEU A 198 19.84 -2.22 -2.24
N PRO A 199 19.15 -2.43 -3.38
CA PRO A 199 19.58 -1.84 -4.65
C PRO A 199 19.46 -0.31 -4.67
N SER A 200 18.50 0.27 -3.93
CA SER A 200 18.29 1.71 -3.89
C SER A 200 19.35 2.45 -3.07
N MET A 201 20.07 1.75 -2.20
CA MET A 201 21.14 2.31 -1.38
C MET A 201 22.54 2.05 -1.97
N ALA A 202 22.69 1.05 -2.83
CA ALA A 202 23.98 0.57 -3.32
C ALA A 202 24.81 1.65 -4.03
N ASP A 203 24.15 2.57 -4.74
CA ASP A 203 24.85 3.62 -5.51
C ASP A 203 25.44 4.75 -4.62
N LYS A 204 24.97 4.91 -3.39
CA LYS A 204 25.34 6.00 -2.49
C LYS A 204 26.09 5.53 -1.25
N ALA A 205 25.74 4.38 -0.73
CA ALA A 205 26.43 3.79 0.41
C ALA A 205 27.82 3.29 0.02
N GLU A 206 28.76 3.29 0.96
CA GLU A 206 30.08 2.66 0.78
C GLU A 206 29.95 1.15 0.60
N HIS A 207 29.08 0.55 1.41
CA HIS A 207 28.79 -0.88 1.36
C HIS A 207 27.42 -1.17 1.95
N VAL A 208 26.65 -2.09 1.32
CA VAL A 208 25.37 -2.56 1.83
C VAL A 208 25.42 -4.06 2.04
N THR A 209 25.22 -4.50 3.30
CA THR A 209 25.16 -5.91 3.66
C THR A 209 23.72 -6.30 3.95
N MET A 210 23.22 -7.39 3.33
CA MET A 210 21.93 -7.98 3.65
C MET A 210 22.09 -9.13 4.61
N LEU A 211 21.55 -9.02 5.82
CA LEU A 211 21.54 -10.10 6.80
C LEU A 211 20.20 -10.82 6.73
N GLN A 212 20.21 -12.10 6.37
CA GLN A 212 19.01 -12.94 6.24
C GLN A 212 19.01 -14.05 7.27
N ARG A 213 17.86 -14.31 7.90
CA ARG A 213 17.66 -15.50 8.72
C ARG A 213 17.54 -16.76 7.85
N SER A 214 16.84 -16.65 6.73
CA SER A 214 16.65 -17.72 5.75
C SER A 214 16.59 -17.13 4.33
N PRO A 215 17.10 -17.85 3.31
CA PRO A 215 17.09 -17.36 1.94
C PRO A 215 15.67 -17.26 1.38
N THR A 216 15.43 -16.23 0.56
CA THR A 216 14.16 -15.99 -0.14
C THR A 216 14.38 -16.17 -1.64
N TYR A 217 13.41 -16.77 -2.34
CA TYR A 217 13.42 -16.78 -3.81
C TYR A 217 13.12 -15.41 -4.34
N MET A 218 13.95 -14.95 -5.28
CA MET A 218 13.76 -13.68 -5.98
C MET A 218 13.38 -13.94 -7.41
N VAL A 219 12.41 -13.17 -7.92
CA VAL A 219 11.95 -13.24 -9.31
C VAL A 219 12.06 -11.85 -9.89
N SER A 220 12.66 -11.74 -11.07
CA SER A 220 12.73 -10.46 -11.80
C SER A 220 11.59 -10.39 -12.79
N PHE A 221 10.77 -9.36 -12.68
CA PHE A 221 9.78 -9.00 -13.69
C PHE A 221 10.25 -7.78 -14.49
N PRO A 222 9.96 -7.72 -15.80
CA PRO A 222 10.29 -6.55 -16.57
C PRO A 222 9.50 -5.33 -16.08
N ALA A 223 10.18 -4.19 -15.95
CA ALA A 223 9.55 -2.94 -15.52
C ALA A 223 8.53 -2.43 -16.56
N VAL A 224 8.74 -2.75 -17.84
CA VAL A 224 7.86 -2.40 -18.95
C VAL A 224 7.30 -3.68 -19.55
N ASP A 225 6.00 -3.73 -19.78
CA ASP A 225 5.31 -4.85 -20.44
C ASP A 225 5.15 -4.54 -21.94
N PRO A 226 5.93 -5.20 -22.84
CA PRO A 226 5.84 -4.93 -24.28
C PRO A 226 4.48 -5.26 -24.89
N ILE A 227 3.81 -6.31 -24.36
CA ILE A 227 2.48 -6.72 -24.83
C ILE A 227 1.45 -5.65 -24.46
N ALA A 228 1.54 -5.11 -23.23
CA ALA A 228 0.69 -4.01 -22.80
C ALA A 228 0.93 -2.76 -23.68
N GLY A 229 2.19 -2.46 -23.99
CA GLY A 229 2.54 -1.34 -24.89
C GLY A 229 1.94 -1.48 -26.27
N MET A 230 1.99 -2.69 -26.86
CA MET A 230 1.39 -2.98 -28.16
C MET A 230 -0.14 -2.86 -28.13
N LEU A 231 -0.78 -3.47 -27.12
CA LEU A 231 -2.23 -3.42 -26.97
C LEU A 231 -2.74 -1.98 -26.78
N ASN A 232 -2.04 -1.17 -25.98
CA ASN A 232 -2.39 0.23 -25.77
C ASN A 232 -2.31 1.05 -27.08
N LYS A 233 -1.32 0.78 -27.94
CA LYS A 233 -1.19 1.45 -29.23
C LYS A 233 -2.32 1.08 -30.21
N ILE A 234 -2.78 -0.17 -30.19
CA ILE A 234 -3.78 -0.67 -31.15
C ILE A 234 -5.21 -0.34 -30.67
N LEU A 235 -5.50 -0.54 -29.39
CA LEU A 235 -6.87 -0.50 -28.86
C LEU A 235 -7.17 0.76 -28.05
N GLY A 236 -6.14 1.57 -27.70
CA GLY A 236 -6.22 2.62 -26.70
C GLY A 236 -6.27 2.06 -25.27
N TYR A 237 -5.96 2.92 -24.29
CA TYR A 237 -5.83 2.51 -22.89
C TYR A 237 -7.11 1.89 -22.32
N GLU A 238 -8.27 2.49 -22.58
CA GLU A 238 -9.55 2.06 -22.03
C GLU A 238 -9.91 0.62 -22.43
N ARG A 239 -9.74 0.27 -23.71
CA ARG A 239 -10.07 -1.07 -24.23
C ARG A 239 -8.98 -2.10 -23.95
N ALA A 240 -7.73 -1.68 -23.95
CA ALA A 240 -6.59 -2.55 -23.70
C ALA A 240 -6.49 -2.95 -22.23
N TYR A 241 -6.82 -2.05 -21.30
CA TYR A 241 -6.62 -2.24 -19.87
C TYR A 241 -7.27 -3.50 -19.28
N PRO A 242 -8.55 -3.80 -19.53
CA PRO A 242 -9.18 -5.03 -19.03
C PRO A 242 -8.47 -6.30 -19.53
N ILE A 243 -7.99 -6.28 -20.77
CA ILE A 243 -7.27 -7.41 -21.39
C ILE A 243 -5.92 -7.60 -20.72
N ILE A 244 -5.15 -6.51 -20.57
CA ILE A 244 -3.84 -6.52 -19.89
C ILE A 244 -3.99 -6.99 -18.46
N ARG A 245 -4.95 -6.45 -17.72
CA ARG A 245 -5.25 -6.84 -16.34
C ARG A 245 -5.57 -8.32 -16.23
N LYS A 246 -6.48 -8.84 -17.08
CA LYS A 246 -6.84 -10.26 -17.09
C LYS A 246 -5.64 -11.14 -17.43
N LYS A 247 -4.81 -10.76 -18.40
CA LYS A 247 -3.57 -11.45 -18.75
C LYS A 247 -2.63 -11.52 -17.55
N ASN A 248 -2.33 -10.40 -16.91
CA ASN A 248 -1.38 -10.33 -15.79
C ASN A 248 -1.88 -11.12 -14.57
N ILE A 249 -3.13 -10.97 -14.18
CA ILE A 249 -3.75 -11.75 -13.10
C ILE A 249 -3.70 -13.26 -13.41
N SER A 250 -4.02 -13.66 -14.64
CA SER A 250 -3.99 -15.07 -15.04
C SER A 250 -2.57 -15.64 -15.04
N MET A 251 -1.58 -14.87 -15.48
CA MET A 251 -0.17 -15.25 -15.47
C MET A 251 0.35 -15.41 -14.02
N ASN A 252 0.06 -14.46 -13.13
CA ASN A 252 0.44 -14.55 -11.73
C ASN A 252 -0.20 -15.76 -11.03
N ARG A 253 -1.48 -16.01 -11.35
CA ARG A 253 -2.20 -17.19 -10.84
C ARG A 253 -1.62 -18.50 -11.36
N ALA A 254 -1.23 -18.57 -12.63
CA ALA A 254 -0.60 -19.72 -13.22
C ALA A 254 0.78 -19.99 -12.59
N LEU A 255 1.60 -18.94 -12.40
CA LEU A 255 2.88 -19.03 -11.72
C LEU A 255 2.74 -19.55 -10.28
N TYR A 256 1.79 -19.01 -9.53
CA TYR A 256 1.48 -19.47 -8.17
C TYR A 256 1.10 -20.96 -8.15
N LYS A 257 0.20 -21.39 -9.05
CA LYS A 257 -0.19 -22.80 -9.18
C LYS A 257 0.99 -23.69 -9.55
N ALA A 258 1.84 -23.26 -10.48
CA ALA A 258 3.04 -23.99 -10.86
C ALA A 258 4.00 -24.17 -9.69
N CYS A 259 4.25 -23.11 -8.91
CA CYS A 259 5.07 -23.17 -7.70
C CYS A 259 4.49 -24.13 -6.64
N ARG A 260 3.17 -24.17 -6.50
CA ARG A 260 2.50 -25.07 -5.54
C ARG A 260 2.50 -26.52 -5.99
N ASN A 261 2.23 -26.79 -7.26
CA ASN A 261 2.06 -28.14 -7.79
C ASN A 261 3.39 -28.79 -8.18
N TYR A 262 4.39 -27.99 -8.59
CA TYR A 262 5.68 -28.47 -9.08
C TYR A 262 6.88 -27.77 -8.39
N PRO A 263 6.96 -27.76 -7.04
CA PRO A 263 7.91 -26.93 -6.29
C PRO A 263 9.37 -27.20 -6.65
N GLN A 264 9.76 -28.46 -6.89
CA GLN A 264 11.14 -28.80 -7.21
C GLN A 264 11.58 -28.32 -8.61
N ILE A 265 10.67 -28.37 -9.58
CA ILE A 265 10.92 -27.88 -10.94
C ILE A 265 11.03 -26.36 -10.92
N MET A 266 10.05 -25.70 -10.28
CA MET A 266 10.03 -24.24 -10.17
C MET A 266 11.23 -23.70 -9.41
N LYS A 267 11.67 -24.37 -8.33
CA LYS A 267 12.91 -24.04 -7.62
C LYS A 267 14.12 -24.02 -8.57
N LYS A 268 14.30 -25.08 -9.37
CA LYS A 268 15.41 -25.15 -10.33
C LYS A 268 15.36 -24.04 -11.36
N LEU A 269 14.17 -23.75 -11.91
CA LEU A 269 13.98 -22.70 -12.90
C LEU A 269 14.26 -21.30 -12.33
N LEU A 270 13.74 -20.99 -11.15
CA LEU A 270 13.97 -19.69 -10.49
C LEU A 270 15.44 -19.47 -10.16
N ILE A 271 16.13 -20.50 -9.63
CA ILE A 271 17.57 -20.41 -9.35
C ILE A 271 18.38 -20.23 -10.65
N ALA A 272 18.02 -20.94 -11.73
CA ALA A 272 18.69 -20.82 -13.01
C ALA A 272 18.52 -19.42 -13.60
N ASP A 273 17.33 -18.80 -13.49
CA ASP A 273 17.09 -17.41 -13.95
C ASP A 273 17.95 -16.42 -13.18
N VAL A 274 18.01 -16.53 -11.85
CA VAL A 274 18.87 -15.67 -11.03
C VAL A 274 20.34 -15.83 -11.42
N ARG A 275 20.84 -17.08 -11.54
CA ARG A 275 22.25 -17.36 -11.92
C ARG A 275 22.61 -16.76 -13.29
N ARG A 276 21.68 -16.80 -14.24
CA ARG A 276 21.89 -16.22 -15.59
C ARG A 276 22.06 -14.69 -15.54
N ARG A 277 21.48 -14.03 -14.56
CA ARG A 277 21.52 -12.56 -14.41
C ARG A 277 22.67 -12.06 -13.55
N LEU A 278 23.32 -12.92 -12.80
CA LEU A 278 24.49 -12.54 -12.01
C LEU A 278 25.71 -12.33 -12.94
N PRO A 279 26.55 -11.35 -12.64
CA PRO A 279 27.87 -11.21 -13.30
C PRO A 279 28.66 -12.52 -13.18
N LYS A 280 29.40 -12.86 -14.24
CA LYS A 280 30.32 -14.00 -14.22
C LYS A 280 31.54 -13.65 -13.37
#